data_a5d43bb66036bc73ebda582444c51666
#
_entry.id   a5d43bb66036bc73ebda582444c51666
#
_cell.length_a   1.000
_cell.length_b   1.000
_cell.length_c   1.000
_cell.angle_alpha   90.00
_cell.angle_beta   90.00
_cell.angle_gamma   90.00
#
_symmetry.space_group_name_H-M   'P 1'
#
loop_
_entity.id
_entity.type
_entity.pdbx_description
1 polymer ?
#
loop_
_entity_poly.entity_id
_entity_poly.type
_entity_poly.pdbx_seq_one_letter_code
_entity_poly.pdbx_strand_id
1 'polypeptide(L)'
;MQEFKATHPVELIEALMTHVGYATRTRARNALKRGEVLVNGQVVSRGSDVLEPGAQVSILSKEEMAKRSRTGGAQSKDSKTNASPALLRAPFPVVYEDDNVFIYEKPAGWVCASPNPKVKSTYTAVKAYLEAKSEERIDVHFVNKLPREASGLLVVAKSMEWRQHLQTHWSSFAKGMYVMVQGHLAADDELFLRPENSDPYALPYRTMRATNLHTLLKFKAGYEVIKDMLPALRRDDCLLIGVGKSAPDPIKRGGIHLFALALKGPNDEVINVKTRVPNEFLKLVRGGSSPKPGPRRDMDERPAKRGGRPNRPRPDRGASTRPTSDTRKKKR
;
A
#
# COMPACT_ATOMS: atom_id res chain seq x y z
N MET A 1 24.96 -17.19 -31.73
CA MET A 1 25.89 -17.32 -30.59
C MET A 1 27.09 -16.41 -30.86
N GLN A 2 27.39 -15.44 -30.00
CA GLN A 2 28.58 -14.62 -30.05
C GLN A 2 29.58 -15.21 -29.05
N GLU A 3 30.84 -15.43 -29.49
CA GLU A 3 31.87 -16.01 -28.63
C GLU A 3 33.18 -15.21 -28.76
N PHE A 4 33.90 -15.12 -27.65
CA PHE A 4 35.23 -14.58 -27.62
C PHE A 4 36.09 -15.25 -26.54
N LYS A 5 37.41 -15.18 -26.66
CA LYS A 5 38.35 -15.66 -25.63
C LYS A 5 39.04 -14.47 -24.97
N ALA A 6 39.15 -14.51 -23.66
CA ALA A 6 39.93 -13.53 -22.92
C ALA A 6 41.43 -13.73 -23.21
N THR A 7 42.14 -12.68 -23.61
CA THR A 7 43.57 -12.69 -23.92
C THR A 7 44.43 -12.29 -22.73
N HIS A 8 43.87 -11.60 -21.77
CA HIS A 8 44.52 -11.13 -20.55
C HIS A 8 43.49 -11.14 -19.40
N PRO A 9 43.94 -11.07 -18.14
CA PRO A 9 42.99 -10.98 -17.00
C PRO A 9 42.16 -9.70 -17.09
N VAL A 10 40.82 -9.80 -17.12
CA VAL A 10 39.90 -8.68 -17.26
C VAL A 10 38.60 -8.96 -16.55
N GLU A 11 37.96 -7.94 -15.96
CA GLU A 11 36.61 -8.10 -15.41
C GLU A 11 35.60 -8.48 -16.48
N LEU A 12 34.76 -9.48 -16.20
CA LEU A 12 33.76 -9.99 -17.15
C LEU A 12 32.89 -8.87 -17.73
N ILE A 13 32.48 -7.88 -16.91
CA ILE A 13 31.64 -6.77 -17.38
C ILE A 13 32.41 -5.88 -18.39
N GLU A 14 33.68 -5.70 -18.21
CA GLU A 14 34.55 -4.91 -19.10
C GLU A 14 34.78 -5.65 -20.42
N ALA A 15 35.07 -6.95 -20.34
CA ALA A 15 35.18 -7.81 -21.50
C ALA A 15 33.87 -7.85 -22.33
N LEU A 16 32.74 -7.90 -21.71
CA LEU A 16 31.43 -7.84 -22.39
C LEU A 16 31.19 -6.50 -23.09
N MET A 17 31.62 -5.39 -22.51
CA MET A 17 31.49 -4.09 -23.15
C MET A 17 32.43 -3.96 -24.36
N THR A 18 33.64 -4.48 -24.25
CA THR A 18 34.69 -4.36 -25.29
C THR A 18 34.42 -5.32 -26.46
N HIS A 19 34.14 -6.59 -26.21
CA HIS A 19 34.05 -7.63 -27.24
C HIS A 19 32.63 -7.86 -27.77
N VAL A 20 31.58 -7.57 -26.98
CA VAL A 20 30.17 -7.79 -27.39
C VAL A 20 29.49 -6.48 -27.80
N GLY A 21 30.12 -5.33 -27.46
CA GLY A 21 29.60 -4.02 -27.84
C GLY A 21 28.36 -3.57 -27.05
N TYR A 22 28.23 -4.00 -25.79
CA TYR A 22 27.17 -3.46 -24.95
C TYR A 22 27.39 -1.97 -24.70
N ALA A 23 26.44 -1.13 -25.12
CA ALA A 23 26.56 0.33 -25.04
C ALA A 23 26.63 0.88 -23.60
N THR A 24 26.25 0.11 -22.59
CA THR A 24 26.28 0.52 -21.18
C THR A 24 26.53 -0.66 -20.23
N ARG A 25 27.20 -0.38 -19.08
CA ARG A 25 27.40 -1.37 -18.00
C ARG A 25 26.07 -1.96 -17.49
N THR A 26 25.01 -1.19 -17.57
CA THR A 26 23.66 -1.66 -17.17
C THR A 26 23.13 -2.73 -18.11
N ARG A 27 23.35 -2.58 -19.43
CA ARG A 27 22.96 -3.62 -20.41
C ARG A 27 23.75 -4.92 -20.22
N ALA A 28 25.05 -4.83 -20.00
CA ALA A 28 25.88 -5.99 -19.70
C ALA A 28 25.46 -6.70 -18.41
N ARG A 29 25.17 -5.96 -17.34
CA ARG A 29 24.63 -6.53 -16.09
C ARG A 29 23.27 -7.20 -16.28
N ASN A 30 22.42 -6.66 -17.12
CA ASN A 30 21.11 -7.26 -17.41
C ASN A 30 21.25 -8.56 -18.20
N ALA A 31 22.19 -8.65 -19.13
CA ALA A 31 22.52 -9.90 -19.84
C ALA A 31 23.01 -11.00 -18.88
N LEU A 32 23.89 -10.65 -17.94
CA LEU A 32 24.34 -11.56 -16.88
C LEU A 32 23.18 -12.04 -16.00
N LYS A 33 22.28 -11.12 -15.59
CA LYS A 33 21.11 -11.47 -14.78
C LYS A 33 20.12 -12.39 -15.51
N ARG A 34 20.01 -12.24 -16.81
CA ARG A 34 19.15 -13.11 -17.63
C ARG A 34 19.78 -14.47 -17.93
N GLY A 35 21.04 -14.72 -17.52
CA GLY A 35 21.74 -15.97 -17.79
C GLY A 35 22.14 -16.13 -19.26
N GLU A 36 22.26 -15.01 -20.00
CA GLU A 36 22.66 -15.01 -21.41
C GLU A 36 24.16 -15.24 -21.60
N VAL A 37 24.96 -15.10 -20.55
CA VAL A 37 26.41 -15.14 -20.60
C VAL A 37 26.94 -16.43 -19.96
N LEU A 38 27.76 -17.15 -20.70
CA LEU A 38 28.47 -18.32 -20.21
C LEU A 38 29.97 -18.05 -20.23
N VAL A 39 30.65 -18.54 -19.23
CA VAL A 39 32.12 -18.61 -19.19
C VAL A 39 32.50 -20.09 -19.07
N ASN A 40 33.30 -20.57 -20.02
CA ASN A 40 33.67 -21.99 -20.09
C ASN A 40 32.46 -22.94 -20.03
N GLY A 41 31.34 -22.55 -20.68
CA GLY A 41 30.09 -23.33 -20.73
C GLY A 41 29.18 -23.21 -19.51
N GLN A 42 29.59 -22.50 -18.44
CA GLN A 42 28.80 -22.29 -17.22
C GLN A 42 28.15 -20.91 -17.21
N VAL A 43 26.91 -20.80 -16.76
CA VAL A 43 26.21 -19.52 -16.63
C VAL A 43 26.82 -18.70 -15.49
N VAL A 44 27.23 -17.49 -15.78
CA VAL A 44 27.82 -16.56 -14.82
C VAL A 44 26.89 -15.36 -14.62
N SER A 45 26.65 -14.99 -13.37
CA SER A 45 25.75 -13.90 -13.00
C SER A 45 26.46 -12.67 -12.38
N ARG A 46 27.76 -12.82 -12.04
CA ARG A 46 28.55 -11.75 -11.41
C ARG A 46 29.44 -11.06 -12.44
N GLY A 47 29.26 -9.75 -12.62
CA GLY A 47 30.04 -8.97 -13.57
C GLY A 47 31.45 -8.60 -13.08
N SER A 48 31.73 -8.76 -11.79
CA SER A 48 33.02 -8.53 -11.16
C SER A 48 33.96 -9.73 -11.19
N ASP A 49 33.53 -10.86 -11.76
CA ASP A 49 34.37 -12.04 -11.88
C ASP A 49 35.50 -11.72 -12.90
N VAL A 50 36.73 -12.01 -12.51
CA VAL A 50 37.90 -11.81 -13.39
C VAL A 50 38.05 -13.02 -14.29
N LEU A 51 38.09 -12.79 -15.57
CA LEU A 51 38.38 -13.80 -16.59
C LEU A 51 39.87 -14.09 -16.63
N GLU A 52 40.24 -15.35 -16.52
CA GLU A 52 41.60 -15.78 -16.75
C GLU A 52 41.94 -15.80 -18.28
N PRO A 53 43.20 -15.62 -18.67
CA PRO A 53 43.61 -15.76 -20.07
C PRO A 53 43.22 -17.13 -20.61
N GLY A 54 42.53 -17.14 -21.77
CA GLY A 54 42.03 -18.38 -22.38
C GLY A 54 40.59 -18.72 -22.03
N ALA A 55 39.95 -18.04 -21.07
CA ALA A 55 38.55 -18.23 -20.75
C ALA A 55 37.64 -17.93 -21.96
N GLN A 56 36.78 -18.89 -22.31
CA GLN A 56 35.86 -18.76 -23.43
C GLN A 56 34.52 -18.18 -22.89
N VAL A 57 34.13 -17.05 -23.46
CA VAL A 57 32.87 -16.39 -23.14
C VAL A 57 31.92 -16.54 -24.32
N SER A 58 30.72 -17.06 -24.06
CA SER A 58 29.68 -17.25 -25.06
C SER A 58 28.42 -16.53 -24.65
N ILE A 59 27.77 -15.83 -25.59
CA ILE A 59 26.50 -15.12 -25.38
C ILE A 59 25.39 -15.88 -26.12
N LEU A 60 24.39 -16.33 -25.37
CA LEU A 60 23.25 -17.06 -25.91
C LEU A 60 22.26 -16.10 -26.58
N SER A 61 21.78 -16.48 -27.76
CA SER A 61 20.63 -15.82 -28.38
C SER A 61 19.33 -16.21 -27.68
N LYS A 62 18.24 -15.45 -27.90
CA LYS A 62 16.91 -15.78 -27.35
C LYS A 62 16.43 -17.19 -27.73
N GLU A 63 16.79 -17.64 -28.93
CA GLU A 63 16.40 -18.96 -29.42
C GLU A 63 17.20 -20.08 -28.74
N GLU A 64 18.46 -19.86 -28.46
CA GLU A 64 19.32 -20.80 -27.73
C GLU A 64 18.95 -20.88 -26.25
N MET A 65 18.53 -19.76 -25.65
CA MET A 65 17.97 -19.73 -24.31
C MET A 65 16.68 -20.55 -24.22
N ALA A 66 15.79 -20.42 -25.22
CA ALA A 66 14.54 -21.18 -25.27
C ALA A 66 14.79 -22.69 -25.50
N LYS A 67 15.79 -23.06 -26.31
CA LYS A 67 16.19 -24.47 -26.50
C LYS A 67 16.79 -25.06 -25.22
N ARG A 68 17.60 -24.30 -24.49
CA ARG A 68 18.24 -24.76 -23.24
C ARG A 68 17.23 -24.94 -22.10
N SER A 69 16.16 -24.13 -22.09
CA SER A 69 15.01 -24.34 -21.17
C SER A 69 14.24 -25.65 -21.43
N ARG A 70 14.28 -26.15 -22.67
CA ARG A 70 13.61 -27.41 -23.07
C ARG A 70 14.45 -28.64 -22.84
N THR A 71 15.76 -28.53 -22.81
CA THR A 71 16.71 -29.62 -22.61
C THR A 71 17.42 -29.54 -21.27
N GLY A 72 16.73 -29.02 -20.24
CA GLY A 72 17.25 -28.76 -18.90
C GLY A 72 18.00 -29.97 -18.36
N GLY A 73 19.22 -29.89 -18.21
CA GLY A 73 20.07 -30.91 -17.64
C GLY A 73 21.11 -30.29 -16.71
N ALA A 74 20.89 -30.56 -15.45
CA ALA A 74 21.84 -30.91 -14.42
C ALA A 74 23.18 -30.18 -14.29
N GLN A 75 23.36 -29.77 -13.10
CA GLN A 75 24.53 -29.75 -12.19
C GLN A 75 24.76 -28.38 -11.63
N SER A 76 24.65 -28.23 -10.35
CA SER A 76 25.42 -28.77 -9.23
C SER A 76 24.83 -28.28 -7.92
N LYS A 77 24.81 -29.00 -7.02
CA LYS A 77 25.51 -29.58 -5.88
C LYS A 77 24.68 -29.50 -4.63
N ASP A 78 24.33 -30.68 -4.21
CA ASP A 78 24.31 -31.16 -2.81
C ASP A 78 23.83 -30.21 -1.70
N SER A 79 22.57 -30.32 -1.41
CA SER A 79 22.16 -30.68 -0.07
C SER A 79 20.89 -31.55 -0.17
N LYS A 80 21.12 -32.85 0.04
CA LYS A 80 20.07 -33.84 0.19
C LYS A 80 19.15 -33.45 1.34
N THR A 81 17.95 -33.09 1.01
CA THR A 81 16.81 -33.39 1.87
C THR A 81 15.75 -34.03 0.97
N ASN A 82 15.50 -35.33 1.19
CA ASN A 82 14.36 -36.03 0.68
C ASN A 82 13.11 -35.30 1.15
N ALA A 83 12.62 -34.36 0.36
CA ALA A 83 11.30 -33.76 0.51
C ALA A 83 10.44 -34.38 -0.58
N SER A 84 9.43 -35.12 -0.18
CA SER A 84 8.19 -35.32 -0.94
C SER A 84 7.82 -34.03 -1.67
N PRO A 85 7.12 -34.04 -2.82
CA PRO A 85 6.76 -32.83 -3.53
C PRO A 85 6.15 -31.87 -2.52
N ALA A 86 6.94 -30.89 -2.10
CA ALA A 86 6.52 -29.92 -1.12
C ALA A 86 5.35 -29.17 -1.75
N LEU A 87 4.16 -29.37 -1.22
CA LEU A 87 2.98 -28.60 -1.58
C LEU A 87 3.39 -27.13 -1.62
N LEU A 88 3.37 -26.54 -2.81
CA LEU A 88 3.76 -25.16 -3.02
C LEU A 88 2.87 -24.25 -2.14
N ARG A 89 3.41 -23.78 -1.02
CA ARG A 89 2.65 -23.03 -0.04
C ARG A 89 2.75 -21.53 -0.34
N ALA A 90 1.59 -20.88 -0.43
CA ALA A 90 1.53 -19.44 -0.58
C ALA A 90 2.24 -18.73 0.60
N PRO A 91 3.03 -17.67 0.33
CA PRO A 91 3.79 -16.94 1.37
C PRO A 91 2.91 -16.18 2.36
N PHE A 92 1.67 -15.91 1.98
CA PHE A 92 0.65 -15.21 2.77
C PHE A 92 -0.71 -15.91 2.61
N PRO A 93 -1.66 -15.69 3.55
CA PRO A 93 -3.01 -16.22 3.40
C PRO A 93 -3.67 -15.70 2.12
N VAL A 94 -3.97 -16.62 1.19
CA VAL A 94 -4.69 -16.29 -0.05
C VAL A 94 -6.16 -16.18 0.27
N VAL A 95 -6.79 -15.08 -0.16
CA VAL A 95 -8.20 -14.80 0.06
C VAL A 95 -9.02 -15.06 -1.19
N TYR A 96 -8.45 -14.77 -2.36
CA TYR A 96 -9.05 -15.02 -3.66
C TYR A 96 -7.96 -15.15 -4.72
N GLU A 97 -8.16 -16.04 -5.68
CA GLU A 97 -7.30 -16.16 -6.85
C GLU A 97 -8.11 -16.70 -8.04
N ASP A 98 -7.94 -16.05 -9.19
CA ASP A 98 -8.37 -16.51 -10.50
C ASP A 98 -7.26 -16.29 -11.54
N ASP A 99 -7.59 -16.37 -12.83
CA ASP A 99 -6.63 -16.15 -13.92
C ASP A 99 -6.14 -14.70 -14.01
N ASN A 100 -6.88 -13.75 -13.49
CA ASN A 100 -6.69 -12.33 -13.66
C ASN A 100 -6.14 -11.62 -12.42
N VAL A 101 -6.57 -12.05 -11.23
CA VAL A 101 -6.19 -11.41 -9.97
C VAL A 101 -5.78 -12.42 -8.90
N PHE A 102 -4.91 -11.96 -8.02
CA PHE A 102 -4.48 -12.65 -6.82
C PHE A 102 -4.63 -11.71 -5.62
N ILE A 103 -5.50 -12.07 -4.67
CA ILE A 103 -5.78 -11.28 -3.48
C ILE A 103 -5.35 -12.05 -2.25
N TYR A 104 -4.51 -11.43 -1.45
CA TYR A 104 -3.98 -12.05 -0.23
C TYR A 104 -4.01 -11.06 0.94
N GLU A 105 -3.93 -11.61 2.14
CA GLU A 105 -3.84 -10.82 3.36
C GLU A 105 -2.39 -10.50 3.69
N LYS A 106 -2.00 -9.22 3.52
CA LYS A 106 -0.68 -8.72 3.89
C LYS A 106 -0.58 -8.62 5.42
N PRO A 107 0.38 -9.26 6.06
CA PRO A 107 0.65 -9.02 7.48
C PRO A 107 1.28 -7.64 7.70
N ALA A 108 1.10 -7.08 8.89
CA ALA A 108 1.86 -5.91 9.31
C ALA A 108 3.37 -6.24 9.40
N GLY A 109 4.20 -5.22 9.26
CA GLY A 109 5.68 -5.39 9.26
C GLY A 109 6.30 -5.65 7.89
N TRP A 110 5.51 -6.03 6.89
CA TRP A 110 5.98 -6.24 5.52
C TRP A 110 5.74 -5.00 4.64
N VAL A 111 6.74 -4.65 3.83
CA VAL A 111 6.59 -3.64 2.78
C VAL A 111 5.97 -4.26 1.52
N CYS A 112 5.18 -3.51 0.78
CA CYS A 112 4.60 -4.00 -0.49
C CYS A 112 5.69 -4.29 -1.52
N ALA A 113 6.55 -3.30 -1.78
CA ALA A 113 7.69 -3.43 -2.69
C ALA A 113 8.87 -2.62 -2.16
N SER A 114 10.09 -3.00 -2.50
CA SER A 114 11.30 -2.27 -2.17
C SER A 114 12.28 -2.29 -3.33
N PRO A 115 12.92 -1.17 -3.65
CA PRO A 115 14.01 -1.15 -4.61
C PRO A 115 15.28 -1.85 -4.09
N ASN A 116 15.41 -1.97 -2.77
CA ASN A 116 16.52 -2.66 -2.13
C ASN A 116 16.24 -4.18 -2.07
N PRO A 117 17.02 -5.03 -2.77
CA PRO A 117 16.81 -6.48 -2.81
C PRO A 117 17.01 -7.18 -1.46
N LYS A 118 17.70 -6.54 -0.51
CA LYS A 118 17.88 -7.06 0.85
C LYS A 118 16.63 -6.91 1.71
N VAL A 119 15.69 -6.05 1.32
CA VAL A 119 14.43 -5.84 2.04
C VAL A 119 13.40 -6.84 1.56
N LYS A 120 12.97 -7.72 2.44
CA LYS A 120 11.86 -8.64 2.16
C LYS A 120 10.59 -7.85 1.88
N SER A 121 10.03 -8.03 0.68
CA SER A 121 8.79 -7.38 0.26
C SER A 121 7.75 -8.43 -0.12
N THR A 122 6.48 -8.04 0.00
CA THR A 122 5.41 -8.96 -0.44
C THR A 122 5.46 -9.17 -1.95
N TYR A 123 5.93 -8.18 -2.73
CA TYR A 123 6.13 -8.31 -4.17
C TYR A 123 7.04 -9.48 -4.53
N THR A 124 8.24 -9.53 -3.93
CA THR A 124 9.20 -10.59 -4.25
C THR A 124 8.70 -11.97 -3.84
N ALA A 125 8.02 -12.07 -2.70
CA ALA A 125 7.48 -13.33 -2.21
C ALA A 125 6.30 -13.84 -3.05
N VAL A 126 5.36 -12.95 -3.41
CA VAL A 126 4.19 -13.31 -4.23
C VAL A 126 4.59 -13.63 -5.65
N LYS A 127 5.51 -12.85 -6.24
CA LYS A 127 6.02 -13.12 -7.58
C LYS A 127 6.67 -14.50 -7.67
N ALA A 128 7.57 -14.83 -6.76
CA ALA A 128 8.21 -16.13 -6.71
C ALA A 128 7.20 -17.28 -6.54
N TYR A 129 6.16 -17.08 -5.74
CA TYR A 129 5.09 -18.08 -5.56
C TYR A 129 4.29 -18.29 -6.84
N LEU A 130 3.86 -17.22 -7.51
CA LEU A 130 3.05 -17.31 -8.72
C LEU A 130 3.86 -17.89 -9.90
N GLU A 131 5.12 -17.50 -10.07
CA GLU A 131 6.02 -18.07 -11.08
C GLU A 131 6.28 -19.56 -10.84
N ALA A 132 6.44 -19.99 -9.59
CA ALA A 132 6.61 -21.39 -9.25
C ALA A 132 5.33 -22.23 -9.44
N LYS A 133 4.16 -21.60 -9.29
CA LYS A 133 2.86 -22.25 -9.46
C LYS A 133 2.49 -22.47 -10.92
N SER A 134 2.79 -21.51 -11.78
CA SER A 134 2.43 -21.55 -13.21
C SER A 134 3.50 -22.21 -14.09
N GLU A 135 4.72 -22.46 -13.54
CA GLU A 135 5.90 -22.86 -14.30
C GLU A 135 6.30 -21.85 -15.41
N GLU A 136 5.66 -20.68 -15.42
CA GLU A 136 5.88 -19.61 -16.37
C GLU A 136 6.24 -18.31 -15.66
N ARG A 137 6.85 -17.40 -16.41
CA ARG A 137 7.15 -16.05 -15.92
C ARG A 137 5.87 -15.21 -15.89
N ILE A 138 5.42 -14.84 -14.69
CA ILE A 138 4.24 -14.02 -14.49
C ILE A 138 4.64 -12.58 -14.16
N ASP A 139 4.01 -11.63 -14.83
CA ASP A 139 4.06 -10.23 -14.44
C ASP A 139 3.08 -9.96 -13.30
N VAL A 140 3.60 -9.39 -12.23
CA VAL A 140 2.86 -9.11 -11.00
C VAL A 140 2.68 -7.61 -10.85
N HIS A 141 1.44 -7.15 -10.83
CA HIS A 141 1.10 -5.74 -10.78
C HIS A 141 0.24 -5.42 -9.55
N PHE A 142 0.78 -4.64 -8.61
CA PHE A 142 -0.02 -4.16 -7.49
C PHE A 142 -1.09 -3.15 -7.94
N VAL A 143 -2.32 -3.39 -7.51
CA VAL A 143 -3.45 -2.47 -7.71
C VAL A 143 -3.49 -1.42 -6.58
N ASN A 144 -3.39 -1.88 -5.34
CA ASN A 144 -3.34 -1.01 -4.15
C ASN A 144 -2.05 -1.19 -3.37
N LYS A 145 -1.81 -0.29 -2.43
CA LYS A 145 -0.65 -0.33 -1.53
C LYS A 145 -1.11 -0.14 -0.09
N LEU A 146 -0.44 -0.83 0.81
CA LEU A 146 -0.57 -0.64 2.25
C LEU A 146 0.83 -0.37 2.82
N PRO A 147 0.99 0.55 3.77
CA PRO A 147 2.28 0.80 4.40
C PRO A 147 2.72 -0.39 5.24
N ARG A 148 3.96 -0.34 5.71
CA ARG A 148 4.59 -1.42 6.47
C ARG A 148 3.81 -1.78 7.73
N GLU A 149 3.36 -0.78 8.47
CA GLU A 149 2.65 -0.91 9.74
C GLU A 149 1.22 -1.43 9.60
N ALA A 150 0.57 -1.22 8.45
CA ALA A 150 -0.79 -1.68 8.21
C ALA A 150 -0.84 -3.12 7.68
N SER A 151 -1.98 -3.77 7.89
CA SER A 151 -2.27 -5.09 7.33
C SER A 151 -3.59 -5.09 6.53
N GLY A 152 -3.88 -6.20 5.89
CA GLY A 152 -5.13 -6.43 5.18
C GLY A 152 -4.97 -6.79 3.71
N LEU A 153 -6.06 -6.65 2.97
CA LEU A 153 -6.17 -7.09 1.60
C LEU A 153 -5.26 -6.32 0.64
N LEU A 154 -4.40 -7.04 -0.05
CA LEU A 154 -3.63 -6.55 -1.19
C LEU A 154 -4.08 -7.26 -2.46
N VAL A 155 -4.31 -6.47 -3.49
CA VAL A 155 -4.75 -6.91 -4.81
C VAL A 155 -3.58 -6.83 -5.79
N VAL A 156 -3.32 -7.95 -6.42
CA VAL A 156 -2.32 -8.11 -7.49
C VAL A 156 -3.07 -8.49 -8.75
N ALA A 157 -2.91 -7.74 -9.81
CA ALA A 157 -3.35 -8.11 -11.14
C ALA A 157 -2.26 -8.92 -11.83
N LYS A 158 -2.65 -9.98 -12.56
CA LYS A 158 -1.77 -10.85 -13.33
C LYS A 158 -1.53 -10.32 -14.77
N SER A 159 -2.24 -9.25 -15.16
CA SER A 159 -2.04 -8.55 -16.43
C SER A 159 -2.03 -7.02 -16.24
N MET A 160 -1.45 -6.31 -17.22
CA MET A 160 -1.42 -4.84 -17.20
C MET A 160 -2.82 -4.25 -17.43
N GLU A 161 -3.64 -4.90 -18.25
CA GLU A 161 -5.02 -4.49 -18.54
C GLU A 161 -5.87 -4.48 -17.26
N TRP A 162 -5.87 -5.58 -16.52
CA TRP A 162 -6.58 -5.68 -15.24
C TRP A 162 -6.06 -4.68 -14.21
N ARG A 163 -4.74 -4.50 -14.14
CA ARG A 163 -4.17 -3.47 -13.28
C ARG A 163 -4.71 -2.09 -13.60
N GLN A 164 -4.66 -1.70 -14.87
CA GLN A 164 -5.09 -0.37 -15.31
C GLN A 164 -6.57 -0.15 -15.04
N HIS A 165 -7.43 -1.12 -15.36
CA HIS A 165 -8.85 -1.08 -15.08
C HIS A 165 -9.13 -0.90 -13.58
N LEU A 166 -8.55 -1.78 -12.74
CA LEU A 166 -8.79 -1.74 -11.30
C LEU A 166 -8.23 -0.46 -10.65
N GLN A 167 -7.11 0.07 -11.13
CA GLN A 167 -6.56 1.32 -10.61
C GLN A 167 -7.39 2.54 -11.01
N THR A 168 -7.89 2.59 -12.23
CA THR A 168 -8.77 3.67 -12.71
C THR A 168 -10.06 3.74 -11.90
N HIS A 169 -10.65 2.59 -11.57
CA HIS A 169 -11.91 2.51 -10.82
C HIS A 169 -11.72 2.34 -9.31
N TRP A 170 -10.48 2.43 -8.79
CA TRP A 170 -10.19 2.12 -7.38
C TRP A 170 -11.01 2.96 -6.40
N SER A 171 -11.26 4.23 -6.69
CA SER A 171 -12.02 5.13 -5.82
C SER A 171 -13.50 4.73 -5.69
N SER A 172 -14.09 4.17 -6.76
CA SER A 172 -15.50 3.78 -6.79
C SER A 172 -15.80 2.43 -6.11
N PHE A 173 -14.77 1.61 -5.89
CA PHE A 173 -14.96 0.30 -5.26
C PHE A 173 -15.28 0.44 -3.77
N ALA A 174 -16.22 -0.37 -3.28
CA ALA A 174 -16.53 -0.43 -1.89
C ALA A 174 -15.39 -1.09 -1.09
N LYS A 175 -14.95 -0.40 -0.05
CA LYS A 175 -13.85 -0.82 0.81
C LYS A 175 -14.27 -0.80 2.27
N GLY A 176 -13.65 -1.65 3.08
CA GLY A 176 -13.91 -1.67 4.51
C GLY A 176 -12.61 -1.78 5.31
N MET A 177 -12.49 -0.95 6.33
CA MET A 177 -11.29 -0.86 7.16
C MET A 177 -11.63 -0.96 8.63
N TYR A 178 -10.85 -1.74 9.38
CA TYR A 178 -10.80 -1.68 10.83
C TYR A 178 -9.71 -0.71 11.27
N VAL A 179 -10.03 0.13 12.25
CA VAL A 179 -9.12 1.10 12.84
C VAL A 179 -9.13 0.95 14.35
N MET A 180 -7.96 0.78 14.93
CA MET A 180 -7.76 0.71 16.38
C MET A 180 -7.20 2.02 16.88
N VAL A 181 -7.90 2.67 17.79
CA VAL A 181 -7.47 3.92 18.41
C VAL A 181 -7.30 3.76 19.92
N GLN A 182 -6.40 4.55 20.48
CA GLN A 182 -6.41 4.87 21.90
C GLN A 182 -7.33 6.05 22.10
N GLY A 183 -8.20 6.00 23.07
CA GLY A 183 -9.26 6.97 23.33
C GLY A 183 -10.63 6.35 23.17
N HIS A 184 -11.64 7.12 23.51
CA HIS A 184 -13.02 6.69 23.51
C HIS A 184 -13.85 7.51 22.54
N LEU A 185 -14.44 6.85 21.57
CA LEU A 185 -15.39 7.45 20.62
C LEU A 185 -16.80 6.91 20.91
N ALA A 186 -17.79 7.76 20.64
CA ALA A 186 -19.20 7.38 20.77
C ALA A 186 -19.53 6.15 19.91
N ALA A 187 -20.63 5.48 20.24
CA ALA A 187 -21.15 4.41 19.41
C ALA A 187 -21.71 4.99 18.10
N ASP A 188 -21.34 4.38 16.98
CA ASP A 188 -21.91 4.65 15.66
C ASP A 188 -22.15 6.16 15.39
N ASP A 189 -21.11 6.86 15.00
CA ASP A 189 -21.10 8.30 14.73
C ASP A 189 -20.29 8.60 13.47
N GLU A 190 -19.98 9.85 13.22
CA GLU A 190 -19.25 10.33 12.06
C GLU A 190 -17.97 11.06 12.45
N LEU A 191 -16.88 10.76 11.76
CA LEU A 191 -15.63 11.50 11.86
C LEU A 191 -15.60 12.58 10.79
N PHE A 192 -15.53 13.85 11.21
CA PHE A 192 -15.50 14.98 10.28
C PHE A 192 -14.11 15.22 9.72
N LEU A 193 -13.91 14.87 8.46
CA LEU A 193 -12.63 15.00 7.75
C LEU A 193 -12.53 16.35 7.04
N ARG A 194 -11.31 16.88 6.99
CA ARG A 194 -10.97 18.14 6.29
C ARG A 194 -9.76 17.90 5.41
N PRO A 195 -9.94 17.32 4.21
CA PRO A 195 -8.84 17.13 3.27
C PRO A 195 -8.27 18.47 2.80
N GLU A 196 -6.99 18.48 2.43
CA GLU A 196 -6.31 19.69 1.94
C GLU A 196 -6.87 20.19 0.59
N ASN A 197 -7.33 19.26 -0.27
CA ASN A 197 -7.66 19.56 -1.67
C ASN A 197 -9.11 19.22 -2.04
N SER A 198 -10.00 19.07 -1.08
CA SER A 198 -11.43 18.79 -1.32
C SER A 198 -12.27 19.36 -0.17
N ASP A 199 -13.58 19.47 -0.41
CA ASP A 199 -14.51 19.93 0.61
C ASP A 199 -14.52 18.99 1.83
N PRO A 200 -14.74 19.55 3.03
CA PRO A 200 -14.92 18.76 4.23
C PRO A 200 -16.13 17.82 4.12
N TYR A 201 -15.98 16.60 4.62
CA TYR A 201 -17.05 15.62 4.62
C TYR A 201 -17.08 14.79 5.91
N ALA A 202 -18.25 14.23 6.20
CA ALA A 202 -18.42 13.30 7.31
C ALA A 202 -18.14 11.86 6.83
N LEU A 203 -17.33 11.12 7.60
CA LEU A 203 -17.04 9.72 7.37
C LEU A 203 -17.68 8.89 8.47
N PRO A 204 -18.80 8.19 8.20
CA PRO A 204 -19.46 7.36 9.18
C PRO A 204 -18.58 6.21 9.65
N TYR A 205 -18.62 5.94 10.94
CA TYR A 205 -17.99 4.78 11.54
C TYR A 205 -18.95 4.00 12.43
N ARG A 206 -18.58 2.77 12.68
CA ARG A 206 -19.23 1.91 13.67
C ARG A 206 -18.23 1.48 14.72
N THR A 207 -18.56 1.67 15.98
CA THR A 207 -17.78 1.14 17.10
C THR A 207 -18.09 -0.34 17.31
N MET A 208 -17.09 -1.17 17.05
CA MET A 208 -17.22 -2.63 17.16
C MET A 208 -17.07 -3.10 18.61
N ARG A 209 -16.07 -2.56 19.31
CA ARG A 209 -15.82 -2.79 20.74
C ARG A 209 -15.05 -1.62 21.32
N ALA A 210 -15.27 -1.31 22.57
CA ALA A 210 -14.54 -0.30 23.33
C ALA A 210 -14.20 -0.78 24.74
N THR A 211 -13.05 -0.37 25.23
CA THR A 211 -12.62 -0.44 26.62
C THR A 211 -12.40 0.98 27.12
N ASN A 212 -12.02 1.16 28.37
CA ASN A 212 -11.70 2.51 28.89
C ASN A 212 -10.50 3.16 28.19
N LEU A 213 -9.66 2.39 27.49
CA LEU A 213 -8.43 2.90 26.87
C LEU A 213 -8.44 2.79 25.34
N HIS A 214 -9.08 1.79 24.77
CA HIS A 214 -9.01 1.52 23.34
C HIS A 214 -10.39 1.33 22.71
N THR A 215 -10.54 1.81 21.47
CA THR A 215 -11.75 1.64 20.68
C THR A 215 -11.41 1.02 19.32
N LEU A 216 -12.12 -0.05 18.98
CA LEU A 216 -12.07 -0.70 17.66
C LEU A 216 -13.21 -0.16 16.80
N LEU A 217 -12.84 0.53 15.74
CA LEU A 217 -13.76 1.16 14.78
C LEU A 217 -13.79 0.38 13.47
N LYS A 218 -14.94 0.48 12.79
CA LYS A 218 -15.16 -0.04 11.44
C LYS A 218 -15.62 1.08 10.53
N PHE A 219 -14.91 1.28 9.44
CA PHE A 219 -15.22 2.27 8.41
C PHE A 219 -15.59 1.61 7.08
N LYS A 220 -16.43 2.27 6.28
CA LYS A 220 -16.67 1.95 4.87
C LYS A 220 -15.76 2.83 4.01
N ALA A 221 -14.47 2.64 4.16
CA ALA A 221 -13.43 3.40 3.46
C ALA A 221 -12.17 2.55 3.30
N GLY A 222 -11.29 2.94 2.39
CA GLY A 222 -9.97 2.35 2.19
C GLY A 222 -8.88 3.11 2.91
N TYR A 223 -7.62 2.71 2.66
CA TYR A 223 -6.46 3.29 3.32
C TYR A 223 -6.22 4.78 2.95
N GLU A 224 -6.71 5.21 1.82
CA GLU A 224 -6.55 6.57 1.27
C GLU A 224 -7.01 7.68 2.22
N VAL A 225 -8.02 7.42 3.06
CA VAL A 225 -8.56 8.43 3.99
C VAL A 225 -7.75 8.59 5.28
N ILE A 226 -6.75 7.75 5.53
CA ILE A 226 -6.00 7.75 6.80
C ILE A 226 -5.29 9.10 7.05
N LYS A 227 -4.72 9.71 6.00
CA LYS A 227 -4.06 11.02 6.14
C LYS A 227 -5.00 12.07 6.73
N ASP A 228 -6.23 12.12 6.25
CA ASP A 228 -7.25 13.09 6.67
C ASP A 228 -7.91 12.70 7.99
N MET A 229 -7.92 11.41 8.29
CA MET A 229 -8.47 10.85 9.54
C MET A 229 -7.60 11.20 10.76
N LEU A 230 -6.27 11.24 10.63
CA LEU A 230 -5.38 11.52 11.76
C LEU A 230 -5.65 12.84 12.47
N PRO A 231 -5.81 14.00 11.78
CA PRO A 231 -6.17 15.26 12.43
C PRO A 231 -7.57 15.24 13.05
N ALA A 232 -8.51 14.52 12.43
CA ALA A 232 -9.88 14.39 12.94
C ALA A 232 -9.91 13.61 14.26
N LEU A 233 -9.25 12.45 14.31
CA LEU A 233 -9.12 11.66 15.55
C LEU A 233 -8.49 12.45 16.69
N ARG A 234 -7.47 13.27 16.41
CA ARG A 234 -6.82 14.12 17.44
C ARG A 234 -7.76 15.17 18.00
N ARG A 235 -8.67 15.71 17.20
CA ARG A 235 -9.68 16.68 17.70
C ARG A 235 -10.67 16.06 18.66
N ASP A 236 -10.87 14.74 18.52
CA ASP A 236 -11.75 13.94 19.38
C ASP A 236 -10.96 13.22 20.48
N ASP A 237 -9.76 13.73 20.83
CA ASP A 237 -8.84 13.17 21.84
C ASP A 237 -8.50 11.69 21.62
N CYS A 238 -8.50 11.25 20.36
CA CYS A 238 -8.16 9.89 19.97
C CYS A 238 -6.86 9.83 19.18
N LEU A 239 -6.07 8.79 19.40
CA LEU A 239 -4.82 8.54 18.71
C LEU A 239 -4.86 7.22 17.96
N LEU A 240 -4.54 7.24 16.67
CA LEU A 240 -4.40 6.01 15.88
C LEU A 240 -3.17 5.25 16.35
N ILE A 241 -3.35 3.99 16.77
CA ILE A 241 -2.27 3.15 17.30
C ILE A 241 -1.21 2.87 16.24
N GLY A 242 0.07 2.99 16.63
CA GLY A 242 1.24 2.63 15.81
C GLY A 242 1.42 3.44 14.53
N VAL A 243 0.79 4.61 14.42
CA VAL A 243 0.91 5.49 13.25
C VAL A 243 1.34 6.89 13.68
N GLY A 244 2.58 7.27 13.32
CA GLY A 244 3.19 8.55 13.69
C GLY A 244 4.13 8.45 14.88
N LYS A 245 5.01 9.47 15.02
CA LYS A 245 6.12 9.46 16.01
C LYS A 245 5.66 9.44 17.47
N SER A 246 4.48 9.99 17.76
CA SER A 246 3.94 10.11 19.14
C SER A 246 2.75 9.18 19.37
N ALA A 247 2.49 8.26 18.45
CA ALA A 247 1.39 7.32 18.59
C ALA A 247 1.74 6.20 19.57
N PRO A 248 0.81 5.80 20.44
CA PRO A 248 0.98 4.62 21.28
C PRO A 248 1.11 3.38 20.37
N ASP A 249 2.03 2.47 20.74
CA ASP A 249 2.25 1.23 19.96
C ASP A 249 2.24 -0.02 20.85
N PRO A 250 1.10 -0.34 21.50
CA PRO A 250 0.99 -1.47 22.43
C PRO A 250 1.07 -2.83 21.74
N ILE A 251 0.91 -2.88 20.43
CA ILE A 251 0.87 -4.12 19.63
C ILE A 251 1.99 -4.22 18.60
N LYS A 252 2.96 -3.28 18.62
CA LYS A 252 4.11 -3.21 17.70
C LYS A 252 3.72 -3.23 16.20
N ARG A 253 2.61 -2.56 15.89
CA ARG A 253 2.09 -2.40 14.53
C ARG A 253 1.05 -1.28 14.45
N GLY A 254 0.76 -0.79 13.25
CA GLY A 254 -0.32 0.16 13.04
C GLY A 254 -1.71 -0.44 13.29
N GLY A 255 -2.56 0.35 13.92
CA GLY A 255 -3.96 0.01 14.20
C GLY A 255 -4.86 0.06 12.96
N ILE A 256 -4.37 -0.40 11.80
CA ILE A 256 -5.09 -0.33 10.53
C ILE A 256 -5.13 -1.71 9.87
N HIS A 257 -6.32 -2.12 9.44
CA HIS A 257 -6.53 -3.36 8.71
C HIS A 257 -7.60 -3.21 7.63
N LEU A 258 -7.20 -3.28 6.35
CA LEU A 258 -8.13 -3.30 5.21
C LEU A 258 -8.77 -4.68 5.10
N PHE A 259 -10.00 -4.81 5.60
CA PHE A 259 -10.64 -6.13 5.78
C PHE A 259 -11.60 -6.51 4.67
N ALA A 260 -12.10 -5.56 3.87
CA ALA A 260 -13.09 -5.84 2.85
C ALA A 260 -12.83 -5.06 1.57
N LEU A 261 -13.03 -5.71 0.44
CA LEU A 261 -13.01 -5.13 -0.89
C LEU A 261 -14.15 -5.73 -1.72
N ALA A 262 -14.85 -4.88 -2.49
CA ALA A 262 -15.75 -5.28 -3.54
C ALA A 262 -15.26 -4.66 -4.84
N LEU A 263 -14.67 -5.49 -5.70
CA LEU A 263 -14.06 -5.09 -6.96
C LEU A 263 -14.95 -5.48 -8.13
N LYS A 264 -14.85 -4.76 -9.23
CA LYS A 264 -15.51 -5.08 -10.48
C LYS A 264 -14.44 -5.15 -11.58
N GLY A 265 -14.39 -6.27 -12.27
CA GLY A 265 -13.47 -6.51 -13.38
C GLY A 265 -13.90 -5.81 -14.67
N PRO A 266 -13.07 -5.88 -15.74
CA PRO A 266 -13.38 -5.27 -17.04
C PRO A 266 -14.68 -5.78 -17.69
N ASN A 267 -15.00 -7.05 -17.48
CA ASN A 267 -16.20 -7.69 -18.04
C ASN A 267 -17.34 -7.78 -17.01
N ASP A 268 -17.39 -6.85 -16.08
CA ASP A 268 -18.40 -6.77 -15.03
C ASP A 268 -18.35 -7.89 -13.97
N GLU A 269 -17.29 -8.70 -13.92
CA GLU A 269 -17.09 -9.70 -12.88
C GLU A 269 -17.01 -9.04 -11.50
N VAL A 270 -17.77 -9.54 -10.54
CA VAL A 270 -17.81 -9.02 -9.19
C VAL A 270 -17.01 -9.90 -8.24
N ILE A 271 -15.98 -9.34 -7.63
CA ILE A 271 -15.12 -10.01 -6.66
C ILE A 271 -15.34 -9.37 -5.29
N ASN A 272 -15.94 -10.13 -4.37
CA ASN A 272 -16.20 -9.69 -3.00
C ASN A 272 -15.35 -10.51 -2.03
N VAL A 273 -14.43 -9.85 -1.33
CA VAL A 273 -13.53 -10.50 -0.38
C VAL A 273 -13.57 -9.82 0.99
N LYS A 274 -13.41 -10.64 2.03
CA LYS A 274 -13.38 -10.17 3.42
C LYS A 274 -12.41 -11.00 4.25
N THR A 275 -11.72 -10.36 5.18
CA THR A 275 -10.90 -10.99 6.21
C THR A 275 -11.47 -10.73 7.60
N ARG A 276 -10.92 -11.41 8.60
CA ARG A 276 -11.32 -11.26 9.99
C ARG A 276 -10.61 -10.09 10.65
N VAL A 277 -11.14 -9.63 11.77
CA VAL A 277 -10.43 -8.69 12.65
C VAL A 277 -9.12 -9.33 13.13
N PRO A 278 -7.98 -8.63 13.05
CA PRO A 278 -6.72 -9.13 13.59
C PRO A 278 -6.81 -9.49 15.08
N ASN A 279 -6.23 -10.62 15.47
CA ASN A 279 -6.26 -11.09 16.85
C ASN A 279 -5.63 -10.08 17.83
N GLU A 280 -4.61 -9.33 17.39
CA GLU A 280 -3.97 -8.28 18.19
C GLU A 280 -4.96 -7.17 18.55
N PHE A 281 -5.84 -6.79 17.60
CA PHE A 281 -6.90 -5.80 17.87
C PHE A 281 -7.90 -6.34 18.88
N LEU A 282 -8.33 -7.60 18.70
CA LEU A 282 -9.28 -8.23 19.65
C LEU A 282 -8.71 -8.34 21.06
N LYS A 283 -7.39 -8.54 21.19
CA LYS A 283 -6.71 -8.59 22.51
C LYS A 283 -6.79 -7.24 23.24
N LEU A 284 -6.61 -6.13 22.52
CA LEU A 284 -6.68 -4.79 23.13
C LEU A 284 -8.08 -4.40 23.62
N VAL A 285 -9.11 -4.93 22.98
CA VAL A 285 -10.50 -4.67 23.36
C VAL A 285 -11.17 -5.87 24.05
N ARG A 286 -10.36 -6.79 24.59
CA ARG A 286 -10.85 -7.95 25.35
C ARG A 286 -11.52 -7.48 26.63
N GLY A 287 -12.75 -7.98 26.86
CA GLY A 287 -13.57 -7.55 28.01
C GLY A 287 -14.32 -6.24 27.77
N GLY A 288 -14.06 -5.55 26.64
CA GLY A 288 -14.84 -4.38 26.24
C GLY A 288 -16.26 -4.75 25.78
N SER A 289 -17.19 -3.84 25.99
CA SER A 289 -18.56 -3.96 25.49
C SER A 289 -18.67 -3.48 24.04
N SER A 290 -19.61 -4.07 23.27
CA SER A 290 -20.11 -3.42 22.08
C SER A 290 -21.09 -2.34 22.54
N PRO A 291 -20.85 -1.06 22.25
CA PRO A 291 -21.80 -0.02 22.63
C PRO A 291 -23.12 -0.30 21.93
N LYS A 292 -24.22 -0.14 22.68
CA LYS A 292 -25.56 -0.19 22.08
C LYS A 292 -25.64 1.01 21.11
N PRO A 293 -26.22 0.84 19.92
CA PRO A 293 -26.49 1.97 19.06
C PRO A 293 -27.32 2.98 19.82
N GLY A 294 -26.82 4.21 19.96
CA GLY A 294 -27.59 5.31 20.53
C GLY A 294 -28.82 5.58 19.68
N PRO A 295 -29.85 6.27 20.20
CA PRO A 295 -30.99 6.69 19.41
C PRO A 295 -30.43 7.46 18.21
N ARG A 296 -30.90 7.09 17.00
CA ARG A 296 -30.54 7.83 15.77
C ARG A 296 -30.88 9.29 16.03
N ARG A 297 -29.87 10.16 15.98
CA ARG A 297 -30.14 11.59 15.92
C ARG A 297 -30.90 11.84 14.63
N ASP A 298 -32.14 12.31 14.75
CA ASP A 298 -32.90 12.73 13.59
C ASP A 298 -32.09 13.81 12.86
N MET A 299 -31.87 13.60 11.57
CA MET A 299 -31.06 14.46 10.72
C MET A 299 -31.67 15.87 10.51
N ASP A 300 -32.80 16.19 11.16
CA ASP A 300 -33.50 17.47 11.02
C ASP A 300 -33.09 18.54 12.04
N GLU A 301 -32.30 18.25 13.05
CA GLU A 301 -31.74 19.28 13.91
C GLU A 301 -30.48 19.88 13.28
N ARG A 302 -30.68 20.75 12.28
CA ARG A 302 -29.69 21.75 11.91
C ARG A 302 -29.31 22.53 13.17
N PRO A 303 -28.00 22.71 13.50
CA PRO A 303 -27.64 23.54 14.64
C PRO A 303 -28.23 24.93 14.41
N ALA A 304 -29.14 25.31 15.30
CA ALA A 304 -29.74 26.61 15.32
C ALA A 304 -28.65 27.68 15.19
N LYS A 305 -28.80 28.56 14.20
CA LYS A 305 -27.94 29.73 14.02
C LYS A 305 -27.82 30.44 15.37
N ARG A 306 -26.69 30.35 16.03
CA ARG A 306 -26.31 31.27 17.11
C ARG A 306 -26.15 32.64 16.49
N GLY A 307 -27.24 33.34 16.37
CA GLY A 307 -27.31 34.73 15.92
C GLY A 307 -28.33 35.47 16.75
N GLY A 308 -27.89 36.00 17.85
CA GLY A 308 -28.65 36.88 18.71
C GLY A 308 -27.70 37.55 19.67
N ARG A 309 -27.01 38.61 19.23
CA ARG A 309 -26.38 39.52 20.17
C ARG A 309 -27.48 40.08 21.07
N PRO A 310 -27.32 40.11 22.39
CA PRO A 310 -28.30 40.76 23.27
C PRO A 310 -28.34 42.27 22.93
N ASN A 311 -29.57 42.76 22.70
CA ASN A 311 -29.89 44.16 22.50
C ASN A 311 -29.37 44.95 23.70
N ARG A 312 -28.36 45.78 23.49
CA ARG A 312 -28.03 46.87 24.44
C ARG A 312 -29.12 47.93 24.33
N PRO A 313 -29.70 48.40 25.45
CA PRO A 313 -30.64 49.53 25.43
C PRO A 313 -29.91 50.79 24.94
N ARG A 314 -30.52 51.52 24.01
CA ARG A 314 -30.09 52.82 23.56
C ARG A 314 -30.28 53.83 24.70
N PRO A 315 -29.32 54.69 24.98
CA PRO A 315 -29.55 55.84 25.89
C PRO A 315 -30.45 56.86 25.20
N ASP A 316 -31.42 57.36 25.98
CA ASP A 316 -32.37 58.40 25.63
C ASP A 316 -31.65 59.64 25.10
N ARG A 317 -32.06 60.11 23.91
CA ARG A 317 -31.69 61.45 23.41
C ARG A 317 -32.69 62.44 23.88
N GLY A 318 -32.31 63.19 24.95
CA GLY A 318 -32.94 64.41 25.33
C GLY A 318 -32.82 65.44 24.22
N ALA A 319 -33.93 66.14 24.00
CA ALA A 319 -34.08 67.31 23.15
C ALA A 319 -33.26 68.50 23.62
N SER A 320 -32.51 69.17 22.76
CA SER A 320 -32.17 70.56 22.93
C SER A 320 -31.70 71.18 21.62
N THR A 321 -32.56 72.05 21.10
CA THR A 321 -32.38 73.37 20.52
C THR A 321 -31.15 73.70 19.66
N ARG A 322 -31.48 74.13 18.44
CA ARG A 322 -30.65 74.94 17.53
C ARG A 322 -30.32 76.31 18.14
N PRO A 323 -29.20 76.94 17.74
CA PRO A 323 -29.32 78.08 16.93
C PRO A 323 -28.39 78.14 15.69
N THR A 324 -28.87 78.93 14.77
CA THR A 324 -28.36 79.42 13.50
C THR A 324 -27.11 80.32 13.63
N SER A 325 -26.21 80.24 12.64
CA SER A 325 -25.56 81.38 11.93
C SER A 325 -24.24 80.89 11.33
N ASP A 326 -24.10 80.79 10.04
CA ASP A 326 -23.66 81.84 9.09
C ASP A 326 -22.15 82.05 9.06
N THR A 327 -21.69 82.12 7.85
CA THR A 327 -20.47 82.74 7.30
C THR A 327 -19.26 81.83 6.93
N ARG A 328 -19.18 81.61 5.63
CA ARG A 328 -18.17 82.17 4.68
C ARG A 328 -16.68 81.97 4.93
N LYS A 329 -16.10 81.51 3.88
CA LYS A 329 -14.84 81.85 3.17
C LYS A 329 -13.72 80.81 3.21
N LYS A 330 -13.41 80.26 2.08
CA LYS A 330 -12.41 80.59 1.04
C LYS A 330 -10.95 80.29 1.36
N LYS A 331 -10.35 79.60 0.45
CA LYS A 331 -8.94 79.57 0.00
C LYS A 331 -7.92 78.89 0.94
N ARG A 332 -7.07 78.09 0.49
CA ARG A 332 -6.26 77.90 -0.76
C ARG A 332 -5.97 76.44 -1.00
#